data_ded36abdeb48acfff6a3e057a46d6233
#
_entry.id   ded36abdeb48acfff6a3e057a46d6233
#
_cell.length_a   1.000
_cell.length_b   1.000
_cell.length_c   1.000
_cell.angle_alpha   90.00
_cell.angle_beta   90.00
_cell.angle_gamma   90.00
#
_symmetry.space_group_name_H-M   'P 1'
#
loop_
_entity.id
_entity.type
_entity.pdbx_description
1 polymer ?
#
loop_
_entity_poly.entity_id
_entity_poly.type
_entity_poly.pdbx_seq_one_letter_code
_entity_poly.pdbx_strand_id
1 'polypeptide(L)'
;METVLELRDVTFRRDGRHILEDIGFAVRAGEHWALLGPNGAGKSTVLGFCGAVAFPTSGTVDVLGRRLGRVELQELRRHIGHVNPRHPVRSPLTVMEVVLTGITGTLEPPMRWEPTPVEVARARDLIRTIGLDGLRDSRWPTLSQGERGRALIARALVSEPRLLLLDEPTTGLDVAAREQLLETIDGLSVAVPDLASVLVTHHLEELPETTSHALLLSHGRIVTAGPIAEAVTTGTVSAAFEHPIRVEREEGRWSARAVRGPRSDGDGTAAQRSSSSSSSTGLPAPAA
;
A
#
# COMPACT_ATOMS: atom_id res chain seq x y z
N MET A 1 -24.35 -0.10 9.08
CA MET A 1 -23.45 -0.33 7.94
C MET A 1 -23.12 -1.81 7.87
N GLU A 2 -23.10 -2.39 6.65
CA GLU A 2 -22.81 -3.81 6.43
C GLU A 2 -21.31 -4.08 6.65
N THR A 3 -20.98 -5.22 7.30
CA THR A 3 -19.60 -5.67 7.43
C THR A 3 -19.13 -6.31 6.13
N VAL A 4 -18.07 -5.77 5.55
CA VAL A 4 -17.48 -6.22 4.27
C VAL A 4 -16.34 -7.21 4.52
N LEU A 5 -15.59 -7.02 5.60
CA LEU A 5 -14.46 -7.87 5.98
C LEU A 5 -14.43 -8.03 7.49
N GLU A 6 -14.22 -9.24 7.98
CA GLU A 6 -14.07 -9.52 9.40
C GLU A 6 -13.05 -10.63 9.64
N LEU A 7 -12.07 -10.34 10.47
CA LEU A 7 -11.12 -11.31 11.00
C LEU A 7 -11.39 -11.46 12.51
N ARG A 8 -11.44 -12.70 13.01
CA ARG A 8 -11.63 -13.02 14.43
C ARG A 8 -10.61 -14.04 14.87
N ASP A 9 -9.81 -13.66 15.86
CA ASP A 9 -8.80 -14.50 16.54
C ASP A 9 -7.86 -15.21 15.55
N VAL A 10 -7.50 -14.50 14.45
CA VAL A 10 -6.76 -15.07 13.33
C VAL A 10 -5.29 -15.24 13.70
N THR A 11 -4.83 -16.49 13.66
CA THR A 11 -3.42 -16.84 13.76
C THR A 11 -2.95 -17.50 12.47
N PHE A 12 -1.74 -17.14 12.04
CA PHE A 12 -1.11 -17.77 10.88
C PHE A 12 0.33 -18.21 11.18
N ARG A 13 0.59 -19.48 10.89
CA ARG A 13 1.92 -20.09 11.01
C ARG A 13 2.42 -20.52 9.64
N ARG A 14 3.71 -20.32 9.41
CA ARG A 14 4.41 -20.78 8.22
C ARG A 14 5.77 -21.33 8.63
N ASP A 15 6.09 -22.54 8.18
CA ASP A 15 7.38 -23.21 8.48
C ASP A 15 7.71 -23.21 9.98
N GLY A 16 6.71 -23.50 10.82
CA GLY A 16 6.83 -23.54 12.28
C GLY A 16 6.89 -22.18 12.99
N ARG A 17 6.92 -21.07 12.25
CA ARG A 17 6.99 -19.72 12.80
C ARG A 17 5.61 -19.05 12.80
N HIS A 18 5.31 -18.32 13.87
CA HIS A 18 4.15 -17.43 13.90
C HIS A 18 4.43 -16.20 13.03
N ILE A 19 3.59 -15.99 12.03
CA ILE A 19 3.61 -14.78 11.17
C ILE A 19 2.59 -13.77 11.67
N LEU A 20 1.42 -14.26 12.11
CA LEU A 20 0.35 -13.47 12.71
C LEU A 20 -0.19 -14.20 13.94
N GLU A 21 -0.54 -13.43 14.96
CA GLU A 21 -1.06 -13.96 16.22
C GLU A 21 -2.20 -13.08 16.73
N ASP A 22 -3.36 -13.69 16.91
CA ASP A 22 -4.57 -13.07 17.46
C ASP A 22 -4.99 -11.78 16.75
N ILE A 23 -5.12 -11.85 15.43
CA ILE A 23 -5.55 -10.71 14.61
C ILE A 23 -7.07 -10.67 14.56
N GLY A 24 -7.66 -9.56 15.04
CA GLY A 24 -9.10 -9.31 15.01
C GLY A 24 -9.41 -7.87 14.63
N PHE A 25 -10.14 -7.67 13.53
CA PHE A 25 -10.69 -6.37 13.13
C PHE A 25 -11.82 -6.57 12.11
N ALA A 26 -12.60 -5.51 11.91
CA ALA A 26 -13.70 -5.53 10.93
C ALA A 26 -13.71 -4.22 10.13
N VAL A 27 -14.00 -4.35 8.82
CA VAL A 27 -14.17 -3.25 7.87
C VAL A 27 -15.63 -3.22 7.41
N ARG A 28 -16.25 -2.05 7.44
CA ARG A 28 -17.63 -1.84 7.00
C ARG A 28 -17.68 -1.20 5.62
N ALA A 29 -18.82 -1.29 4.96
CA ALA A 29 -19.06 -0.59 3.70
C ALA A 29 -18.79 0.92 3.84
N GLY A 30 -18.05 1.51 2.89
CA GLY A 30 -17.65 2.90 2.89
C GLY A 30 -16.50 3.25 3.84
N GLU A 31 -15.93 2.28 4.57
CA GLU A 31 -14.73 2.53 5.37
C GLU A 31 -13.45 2.35 4.53
N HIS A 32 -12.50 3.27 4.73
CA HIS A 32 -11.19 3.24 4.10
C HIS A 32 -10.13 3.03 5.16
N TRP A 33 -9.53 1.84 5.17
CA TRP A 33 -8.57 1.40 6.17
C TRP A 33 -7.14 1.48 5.67
N ALA A 34 -6.24 1.98 6.51
CA ALA A 34 -4.80 1.88 6.33
C ALA A 34 -4.24 0.73 7.19
N LEU A 35 -3.53 -0.20 6.57
CA LEU A 35 -2.77 -1.26 7.24
C LEU A 35 -1.30 -0.87 7.28
N LEU A 36 -0.85 -0.40 8.43
CA LEU A 36 0.47 0.19 8.67
C LEU A 36 1.37 -0.73 9.49
N GLY A 37 2.68 -0.53 9.39
CA GLY A 37 3.70 -1.23 10.20
C GLY A 37 4.99 -1.46 9.44
N PRO A 38 6.07 -1.86 10.13
CA PRO A 38 7.37 -2.10 9.52
C PRO A 38 7.34 -3.27 8.52
N ASN A 39 8.40 -3.38 7.73
CA ASN A 39 8.57 -4.53 6.85
C ASN A 39 8.66 -5.81 7.68
N GLY A 40 8.01 -6.88 7.23
CA GLY A 40 7.96 -8.14 7.97
C GLY A 40 6.91 -8.20 9.09
N ALA A 41 6.14 -7.14 9.37
CA ALA A 41 5.10 -7.13 10.39
C ALA A 41 3.90 -8.07 10.12
N GLY A 42 3.77 -8.60 8.88
CA GLY A 42 2.67 -9.50 8.50
C GLY A 42 1.59 -8.87 7.63
N LYS A 43 1.75 -7.60 7.22
CA LYS A 43 0.76 -6.84 6.43
C LYS A 43 0.29 -7.57 5.16
N SER A 44 1.21 -8.06 4.34
CA SER A 44 0.86 -8.78 3.11
C SER A 44 0.14 -10.12 3.38
N THR A 45 0.37 -10.73 4.56
CA THR A 45 -0.36 -11.93 4.97
C THR A 45 -1.80 -11.59 5.33
N VAL A 46 -2.03 -10.50 6.08
CA VAL A 46 -3.39 -9.99 6.37
C VAL A 46 -4.10 -9.66 5.06
N LEU A 47 -3.44 -8.91 4.16
CA LEU A 47 -4.00 -8.58 2.85
C LEU A 47 -4.35 -9.83 2.02
N GLY A 48 -3.53 -10.89 2.13
CA GLY A 48 -3.79 -12.19 1.49
C GLY A 48 -5.08 -12.85 1.98
N PHE A 49 -5.44 -12.70 3.25
CA PHE A 49 -6.73 -13.13 3.77
C PHE A 49 -7.87 -12.28 3.23
N CYS A 50 -7.71 -10.95 3.24
CA CYS A 50 -8.70 -10.02 2.69
C CYS A 50 -9.00 -10.31 1.22
N GLY A 51 -7.98 -10.68 0.44
CA GLY A 51 -8.10 -11.04 -0.98
C GLY A 51 -8.50 -12.49 -1.25
N ALA A 52 -8.82 -13.26 -0.21
CA ALA A 52 -9.15 -14.69 -0.31
C ALA A 52 -8.04 -15.51 -1.02
N VAL A 53 -6.76 -15.12 -0.85
CA VAL A 53 -5.58 -15.78 -1.46
C VAL A 53 -4.88 -16.71 -0.47
N ALA A 54 -5.00 -16.42 0.83
CA ALA A 54 -4.44 -17.20 1.90
C ALA A 54 -5.52 -17.63 2.92
N PHE A 55 -5.23 -18.65 3.71
CA PHE A 55 -6.12 -19.15 4.76
C PHE A 55 -5.40 -19.08 6.11
N PRO A 56 -6.13 -18.72 7.19
CA PRO A 56 -5.55 -18.73 8.53
C PRO A 56 -5.25 -20.15 9.02
N THR A 57 -4.31 -20.29 9.94
CA THR A 57 -4.06 -21.56 10.65
C THR A 57 -5.16 -21.81 11.69
N SER A 58 -5.62 -20.76 12.36
CA SER A 58 -6.77 -20.77 13.29
C SER A 58 -7.48 -19.42 13.27
N GLY A 59 -8.66 -19.36 13.85
CA GLY A 59 -9.55 -18.21 13.77
C GLY A 59 -10.43 -18.25 12.52
N THR A 60 -11.13 -17.15 12.22
CA THR A 60 -12.05 -17.08 11.10
C THR A 60 -11.87 -15.79 10.31
N VAL A 61 -12.05 -15.89 8.99
CA VAL A 61 -12.04 -14.75 8.07
C VAL A 61 -13.33 -14.80 7.26
N ASP A 62 -14.13 -13.76 7.36
CA ASP A 62 -15.34 -13.56 6.60
C ASP A 62 -15.14 -12.38 5.63
N VAL A 63 -15.31 -12.60 4.33
CA VAL A 63 -15.17 -11.59 3.28
C VAL A 63 -16.49 -11.49 2.54
N LEU A 64 -17.08 -10.30 2.48
CA LEU A 64 -18.38 -10.04 1.85
C LEU A 64 -19.48 -10.98 2.40
N GLY A 65 -19.47 -11.25 3.72
CA GLY A 65 -20.38 -12.15 4.41
C GLY A 65 -20.14 -13.63 4.13
N ARG A 66 -19.06 -13.99 3.46
CA ARG A 66 -18.73 -15.38 3.09
C ARG A 66 -17.46 -15.84 3.81
N ARG A 67 -17.55 -16.97 4.52
CA ARG A 67 -16.42 -17.51 5.29
C ARG A 67 -15.40 -18.20 4.39
N LEU A 68 -14.12 -17.83 4.52
CA LEU A 68 -13.04 -18.54 3.83
C LEU A 68 -13.01 -20.01 4.23
N GLY A 69 -12.79 -20.89 3.24
CA GLY A 69 -12.83 -22.34 3.40
C GLY A 69 -14.23 -22.96 3.24
N ARG A 70 -15.30 -22.12 3.08
CA ARG A 70 -16.68 -22.57 2.85
C ARG A 70 -17.33 -21.89 1.65
N VAL A 71 -16.56 -21.25 0.79
CA VAL A 71 -17.03 -20.48 -0.36
C VAL A 71 -16.23 -20.86 -1.60
N GLU A 72 -16.85 -20.73 -2.76
CA GLU A 72 -16.16 -20.81 -4.04
C GLU A 72 -15.32 -19.53 -4.21
N LEU A 73 -13.96 -19.70 -4.18
CA LEU A 73 -13.02 -18.59 -4.12
C LEU A 73 -12.98 -17.76 -5.40
N GLN A 74 -13.18 -18.38 -6.55
CA GLN A 74 -13.12 -17.70 -7.83
C GLN A 74 -14.30 -16.73 -7.96
N GLU A 75 -15.50 -17.15 -7.51
CA GLU A 75 -16.67 -16.28 -7.45
C GLU A 75 -16.48 -15.12 -6.47
N LEU A 76 -15.96 -15.41 -5.24
CA LEU A 76 -15.71 -14.39 -4.24
C LEU A 76 -14.74 -13.32 -4.73
N ARG A 77 -13.63 -13.73 -5.38
CA ARG A 77 -12.60 -12.82 -5.88
C ARG A 77 -13.08 -11.87 -6.96
N ARG A 78 -14.14 -12.17 -7.69
CA ARG A 78 -14.75 -11.25 -8.67
C ARG A 78 -15.28 -9.97 -8.03
N HIS A 79 -15.62 -10.03 -6.75
CA HIS A 79 -16.14 -8.90 -5.99
C HIS A 79 -15.05 -8.18 -5.15
N ILE A 80 -13.78 -8.56 -5.35
CA ILE A 80 -12.62 -7.97 -4.67
C ILE A 80 -11.70 -7.38 -5.73
N GLY A 81 -11.55 -6.07 -5.73
CA GLY A 81 -10.54 -5.38 -6.53
C GLY A 81 -9.17 -5.50 -5.87
N HIS A 82 -8.13 -5.80 -6.64
CA HIS A 82 -6.76 -5.87 -6.12
C HIS A 82 -5.82 -5.06 -7.00
N VAL A 83 -5.19 -4.06 -6.41
CA VAL A 83 -4.17 -3.21 -7.03
C VAL A 83 -2.82 -3.56 -6.44
N ASN A 84 -1.92 -4.07 -7.28
CA ASN A 84 -0.54 -4.34 -6.92
C ASN A 84 0.37 -3.80 -8.03
N PRO A 85 1.28 -2.84 -7.75
CA PRO A 85 2.18 -2.26 -8.76
C PRO A 85 3.07 -3.28 -9.47
N ARG A 86 3.32 -4.43 -8.81
CA ARG A 86 4.09 -5.54 -9.37
C ARG A 86 3.27 -6.47 -10.25
N HIS A 87 2.06 -6.03 -10.67
CA HIS A 87 1.18 -6.82 -11.52
C HIS A 87 1.91 -7.21 -12.82
N PRO A 88 2.06 -8.51 -13.12
CA PRO A 88 2.97 -8.98 -14.16
C PRO A 88 2.33 -8.93 -15.56
N VAL A 89 1.92 -7.75 -16.04
CA VAL A 89 1.51 -7.57 -17.45
C VAL A 89 2.77 -7.62 -18.31
N ARG A 90 2.96 -8.72 -19.03
CA ARG A 90 4.12 -8.94 -19.89
C ARG A 90 3.82 -8.68 -21.37
N SER A 91 2.57 -8.87 -21.78
CA SER A 91 2.12 -8.64 -23.15
C SER A 91 1.95 -7.15 -23.43
N PRO A 92 2.16 -6.71 -24.68
CA PRO A 92 2.01 -5.31 -25.08
C PRO A 92 0.52 -4.93 -25.23
N LEU A 93 -0.28 -5.24 -24.21
CA LEU A 93 -1.70 -4.87 -24.15
C LEU A 93 -1.86 -3.35 -24.10
N THR A 94 -2.97 -2.86 -24.65
CA THR A 94 -3.40 -1.48 -24.49
C THR A 94 -3.94 -1.24 -23.07
N VAL A 95 -4.04 0.02 -22.65
CA VAL A 95 -4.68 0.39 -21.37
C VAL A 95 -6.11 -0.17 -21.32
N MET A 96 -6.87 -0.07 -22.40
CA MET A 96 -8.22 -0.63 -22.50
C MET A 96 -8.23 -2.14 -22.26
N GLU A 97 -7.35 -2.88 -22.92
CA GLU A 97 -7.26 -4.35 -22.74
C GLU A 97 -6.86 -4.71 -21.31
N VAL A 98 -5.88 -4.00 -20.71
CA VAL A 98 -5.50 -4.23 -19.31
C VAL A 98 -6.67 -4.00 -18.38
N VAL A 99 -7.43 -2.90 -18.53
CA VAL A 99 -8.60 -2.61 -17.69
C VAL A 99 -9.65 -3.71 -17.85
N LEU A 100 -9.95 -4.14 -19.07
CA LEU A 100 -10.92 -5.19 -19.36
C LEU A 100 -10.56 -6.55 -18.75
N THR A 101 -9.25 -6.88 -18.59
CA THR A 101 -8.84 -8.11 -17.89
C THR A 101 -9.29 -8.16 -16.42
N GLY A 102 -9.68 -7.03 -15.83
CA GLY A 102 -10.26 -6.98 -14.50
C GLY A 102 -11.59 -7.73 -14.37
N ILE A 103 -12.39 -7.77 -15.45
CA ILE A 103 -13.67 -8.48 -15.50
C ILE A 103 -13.46 -10.00 -15.39
N THR A 104 -12.46 -10.50 -16.06
CA THR A 104 -12.12 -11.94 -16.06
C THR A 104 -11.21 -12.35 -14.90
N GLY A 105 -10.58 -11.39 -14.23
CA GLY A 105 -9.61 -11.65 -13.19
C GLY A 105 -8.29 -12.27 -13.69
N THR A 106 -8.01 -12.18 -14.99
CA THR A 106 -6.85 -12.79 -15.66
C THR A 106 -5.77 -11.75 -15.95
N LEU A 107 -4.55 -12.19 -16.29
CA LEU A 107 -3.44 -11.30 -16.69
C LEU A 107 -3.57 -10.84 -18.14
N GLU A 108 -4.17 -11.67 -18.97
CA GLU A 108 -4.40 -11.46 -20.39
C GLU A 108 -5.85 -11.82 -20.73
N PRO A 109 -6.43 -11.19 -21.77
CA PRO A 109 -7.77 -11.56 -22.22
C PRO A 109 -7.81 -13.06 -22.54
N PRO A 110 -8.80 -13.82 -22.02
CA PRO A 110 -8.93 -15.24 -22.33
C PRO A 110 -9.18 -15.43 -23.84
N MET A 111 -8.68 -16.54 -24.39
CA MET A 111 -8.91 -16.87 -25.79
C MET A 111 -10.42 -16.95 -26.10
N ARG A 112 -10.86 -16.26 -27.16
CA ARG A 112 -12.26 -16.15 -27.58
C ARG A 112 -13.21 -15.44 -26.61
N TRP A 113 -12.67 -14.76 -25.57
CA TRP A 113 -13.48 -13.89 -24.75
C TRP A 113 -13.64 -12.52 -25.43
N GLU A 114 -14.87 -12.07 -25.56
CA GLU A 114 -15.18 -10.75 -26.09
C GLU A 114 -15.97 -9.98 -25.03
N PRO A 115 -15.52 -8.76 -24.66
CA PRO A 115 -16.27 -7.94 -23.72
C PRO A 115 -17.58 -7.47 -24.33
N THR A 116 -18.61 -7.41 -23.52
CA THR A 116 -19.90 -6.85 -23.92
C THR A 116 -19.78 -5.33 -24.15
N PRO A 117 -20.70 -4.73 -24.95
CA PRO A 117 -20.72 -3.27 -25.12
C PRO A 117 -20.82 -2.49 -23.81
N VAL A 118 -21.51 -3.04 -22.79
CA VAL A 118 -21.66 -2.44 -21.46
C VAL A 118 -20.32 -2.45 -20.71
N GLU A 119 -19.57 -3.55 -20.75
CA GLU A 119 -18.26 -3.67 -20.14
C GLU A 119 -17.22 -2.74 -20.79
N VAL A 120 -17.26 -2.62 -22.12
CA VAL A 120 -16.41 -1.67 -22.87
C VAL A 120 -16.74 -0.23 -22.50
N ALA A 121 -18.03 0.12 -22.39
CA ALA A 121 -18.45 1.48 -21.99
C ALA A 121 -17.96 1.78 -20.56
N ARG A 122 -18.17 0.87 -19.61
CA ARG A 122 -17.68 0.99 -18.23
C ARG A 122 -16.16 1.16 -18.15
N ALA A 123 -15.40 0.31 -18.86
CA ALA A 123 -13.94 0.43 -18.90
C ALA A 123 -13.50 1.81 -19.43
N ARG A 124 -14.17 2.32 -20.48
CA ARG A 124 -13.90 3.65 -21.03
C ARG A 124 -14.19 4.77 -20.02
N ASP A 125 -15.30 4.69 -19.31
CA ASP A 125 -15.67 5.69 -18.31
C ASP A 125 -14.68 5.67 -17.13
N LEU A 126 -14.26 4.52 -16.66
CA LEU A 126 -13.22 4.40 -15.63
C LEU A 126 -11.88 4.99 -16.11
N ILE A 127 -11.43 4.66 -17.33
CA ILE A 127 -10.20 5.21 -17.91
C ILE A 127 -10.24 6.74 -17.97
N ARG A 128 -11.41 7.30 -18.29
CA ARG A 128 -11.61 8.77 -18.28
C ARG A 128 -11.56 9.33 -16.86
N THR A 129 -12.25 8.69 -15.92
CA THR A 129 -12.30 9.11 -14.50
C THR A 129 -10.91 9.18 -13.86
N ILE A 130 -10.02 8.22 -14.19
CA ILE A 130 -8.65 8.20 -13.68
C ILE A 130 -7.66 9.04 -14.50
N GLY A 131 -8.14 9.85 -15.45
CA GLY A 131 -7.33 10.79 -16.24
C GLY A 131 -6.44 10.12 -17.29
N LEU A 132 -6.83 8.97 -17.85
CA LEU A 132 -6.07 8.25 -18.89
C LEU A 132 -6.79 8.17 -20.24
N ASP A 133 -7.81 8.99 -20.50
CA ASP A 133 -8.59 8.91 -21.75
C ASP A 133 -7.73 9.04 -23.02
N GLY A 134 -6.76 9.97 -23.02
CA GLY A 134 -5.80 10.14 -24.12
C GLY A 134 -4.80 9.00 -24.30
N LEU A 135 -4.68 8.10 -23.33
CA LEU A 135 -3.74 6.95 -23.33
C LEU A 135 -4.46 5.60 -23.48
N ARG A 136 -5.76 5.61 -23.71
CA ARG A 136 -6.61 4.41 -23.79
C ARG A 136 -6.05 3.33 -24.73
N ASP A 137 -5.53 3.74 -25.87
CA ASP A 137 -4.99 2.86 -26.91
C ASP A 137 -3.46 2.73 -26.83
N SER A 138 -2.82 3.39 -25.84
CA SER A 138 -1.38 3.30 -25.57
C SER A 138 -1.02 1.93 -25.00
N ARG A 139 0.15 1.41 -25.39
CA ARG A 139 0.60 0.09 -24.97
C ARG A 139 1.21 0.12 -23.57
N TRP A 140 0.92 -0.90 -22.76
CA TRP A 140 1.40 -1.03 -21.39
C TRP A 140 2.90 -0.74 -21.19
N PRO A 141 3.83 -1.24 -22.03
CA PRO A 141 5.26 -0.98 -21.84
C PRO A 141 5.65 0.51 -21.98
N THR A 142 4.85 1.32 -22.68
CA THR A 142 5.15 2.74 -22.93
C THR A 142 4.65 3.66 -21.82
N LEU A 143 3.85 3.15 -20.88
CA LEU A 143 3.31 3.93 -19.78
C LEU A 143 4.35 4.19 -18.69
N SER A 144 4.30 5.37 -18.09
CA SER A 144 4.99 5.67 -16.84
C SER A 144 4.45 4.81 -15.68
N GLN A 145 5.20 4.73 -14.59
CA GLN A 145 4.74 3.98 -13.40
C GLN A 145 3.44 4.55 -12.81
N GLY A 146 3.27 5.88 -12.78
CA GLY A 146 2.05 6.52 -12.31
C GLY A 146 0.84 6.21 -13.20
N GLU A 147 0.99 6.24 -14.53
CA GLU A 147 -0.06 5.83 -15.47
C GLU A 147 -0.44 4.37 -15.30
N ARG A 148 0.55 3.48 -15.12
CA ARG A 148 0.31 2.06 -14.81
C ARG A 148 -0.45 1.90 -13.50
N GLY A 149 -0.08 2.62 -12.44
CA GLY A 149 -0.77 2.58 -11.16
C GLY A 149 -2.25 2.95 -11.30
N ARG A 150 -2.55 4.06 -11.98
CA ARG A 150 -3.93 4.48 -12.26
C ARG A 150 -4.67 3.46 -13.13
N ALA A 151 -4.07 2.93 -14.17
CA ALA A 151 -4.69 1.89 -15.01
C ALA A 151 -5.03 0.61 -14.20
N LEU A 152 -4.19 0.21 -13.24
CA LEU A 152 -4.47 -0.91 -12.34
C LEU A 152 -5.63 -0.61 -11.39
N ILE A 153 -5.83 0.64 -10.97
CA ILE A 153 -7.04 1.04 -10.22
C ILE A 153 -8.28 0.85 -11.10
N ALA A 154 -8.29 1.37 -12.32
CA ALA A 154 -9.42 1.17 -13.24
C ALA A 154 -9.69 -0.32 -13.50
N ARG A 155 -8.61 -1.10 -13.68
CA ARG A 155 -8.70 -2.55 -13.81
C ARG A 155 -9.36 -3.21 -12.60
N ALA A 156 -9.01 -2.78 -11.39
CA ALA A 156 -9.58 -3.32 -10.16
C ALA A 156 -11.07 -2.94 -9.98
N LEU A 157 -11.48 -1.79 -10.52
CA LEU A 157 -12.84 -1.26 -10.39
C LEU A 157 -13.81 -1.73 -11.48
N VAL A 158 -13.32 -2.21 -12.62
CA VAL A 158 -14.20 -2.56 -13.77
C VAL A 158 -15.18 -3.68 -13.47
N SER A 159 -14.86 -4.55 -12.50
CA SER A 159 -15.75 -5.62 -12.00
C SER A 159 -16.74 -5.14 -10.92
N GLU A 160 -16.80 -3.84 -10.61
CA GLU A 160 -17.65 -3.26 -9.55
C GLU A 160 -17.46 -3.96 -8.19
N PRO A 161 -16.21 -3.99 -7.69
CA PRO A 161 -15.92 -4.66 -6.42
C PRO A 161 -16.58 -3.92 -5.26
N ARG A 162 -16.88 -4.65 -4.18
CA ARG A 162 -17.32 -4.11 -2.89
C ARG A 162 -16.16 -3.87 -1.92
N LEU A 163 -15.01 -4.50 -2.19
CA LEU A 163 -13.78 -4.36 -1.42
C LEU A 163 -12.62 -4.11 -2.37
N LEU A 164 -11.87 -3.03 -2.14
CA LEU A 164 -10.67 -2.68 -2.88
C LEU A 164 -9.43 -2.87 -2.01
N LEU A 165 -8.49 -3.68 -2.46
CA LEU A 165 -7.22 -3.93 -1.81
C LEU A 165 -6.11 -3.24 -2.57
N LEU A 166 -5.32 -2.42 -1.88
CA LEU A 166 -4.23 -1.62 -2.44
C LEU A 166 -2.92 -2.04 -1.74
N ASP A 167 -2.07 -2.79 -2.43
CA ASP A 167 -0.82 -3.33 -1.89
C ASP A 167 0.37 -2.43 -2.29
N GLU A 168 0.75 -1.51 -1.41
CA GLU A 168 1.82 -0.54 -1.64
C GLU A 168 1.71 0.17 -3.02
N PRO A 169 0.56 0.79 -3.35
CA PRO A 169 0.24 1.23 -4.71
C PRO A 169 1.15 2.36 -5.22
N THR A 170 1.83 3.05 -4.33
CA THR A 170 2.73 4.20 -4.59
C THR A 170 4.18 3.78 -4.80
N THR A 171 4.50 2.49 -4.66
CA THR A 171 5.88 1.99 -4.78
C THR A 171 6.52 2.36 -6.13
N GLY A 172 7.66 3.05 -6.07
CA GLY A 172 8.43 3.43 -7.26
C GLY A 172 7.92 4.67 -8.00
N LEU A 173 6.92 5.37 -7.44
CA LEU A 173 6.43 6.64 -7.97
C LEU A 173 7.30 7.81 -7.52
N ASP A 174 7.47 8.81 -8.39
CA ASP A 174 7.94 10.12 -7.98
C ASP A 174 6.84 10.87 -7.19
N VAL A 175 7.20 12.02 -6.63
CA VAL A 175 6.29 12.81 -5.78
C VAL A 175 5.00 13.18 -6.52
N ALA A 176 5.11 13.66 -7.77
CA ALA A 176 3.93 14.11 -8.53
C ALA A 176 3.01 12.94 -8.87
N ALA A 177 3.56 11.81 -9.34
CA ALA A 177 2.79 10.61 -9.66
C ALA A 177 2.13 10.01 -8.42
N ARG A 178 2.80 10.06 -7.26
CA ARG A 178 2.23 9.64 -5.98
C ARG A 178 1.02 10.50 -5.62
N GLU A 179 1.15 11.82 -5.63
CA GLU A 179 0.04 12.71 -5.29
C GLU A 179 -1.16 12.51 -6.24
N GLN A 180 -0.94 12.42 -7.55
CA GLN A 180 -2.00 12.12 -8.52
C GLN A 180 -2.70 10.78 -8.26
N LEU A 181 -1.95 9.76 -7.80
CA LEU A 181 -2.53 8.47 -7.44
C LEU A 181 -3.39 8.58 -6.18
N LEU A 182 -2.93 9.31 -5.16
CA LEU A 182 -3.68 9.54 -3.92
C LEU A 182 -4.96 10.35 -4.20
N GLU A 183 -4.89 11.41 -5.00
CA GLU A 183 -6.08 12.16 -5.47
C GLU A 183 -7.08 11.24 -6.19
N THR A 184 -6.57 10.30 -7.02
CA THR A 184 -7.41 9.30 -7.69
C THR A 184 -8.13 8.41 -6.67
N ILE A 185 -7.43 7.94 -5.64
CA ILE A 185 -8.00 7.09 -4.58
C ILE A 185 -9.03 7.88 -3.76
N ASP A 186 -8.73 9.14 -3.42
CA ASP A 186 -9.66 10.03 -2.70
C ASP A 186 -10.94 10.26 -3.50
N GLY A 187 -10.84 10.46 -4.81
CA GLY A 187 -11.99 10.60 -5.70
C GLY A 187 -12.91 9.38 -5.73
N LEU A 188 -12.40 8.18 -5.44
CA LEU A 188 -13.21 6.95 -5.43
C LEU A 188 -14.22 6.94 -4.27
N SER A 189 -13.89 7.50 -3.11
CA SER A 189 -14.80 7.56 -1.96
C SER A 189 -16.06 8.37 -2.27
N VAL A 190 -15.95 9.37 -3.14
CA VAL A 190 -17.06 10.18 -3.61
C VAL A 190 -17.83 9.48 -4.73
N ALA A 191 -17.11 8.87 -5.68
CA ALA A 191 -17.70 8.22 -6.85
C ALA A 191 -18.43 6.92 -6.49
N VAL A 192 -17.96 6.16 -5.48
CA VAL A 192 -18.49 4.87 -5.05
C VAL A 192 -18.58 4.83 -3.52
N PRO A 193 -19.58 5.48 -2.90
CA PRO A 193 -19.64 5.68 -1.45
C PRO A 193 -19.66 4.41 -0.59
N ASP A 194 -20.15 3.29 -1.13
CA ASP A 194 -20.22 2.00 -0.42
C ASP A 194 -18.96 1.14 -0.61
N LEU A 195 -18.00 1.60 -1.41
CA LEU A 195 -16.74 0.89 -1.62
C LEU A 195 -15.90 0.90 -0.34
N ALA A 196 -15.64 -0.28 0.22
CA ALA A 196 -14.66 -0.41 1.29
C ALA A 196 -13.25 -0.58 0.72
N SER A 197 -12.23 -0.03 1.37
CA SER A 197 -10.85 -0.25 0.93
C SER A 197 -9.89 -0.57 2.07
N VAL A 198 -8.86 -1.36 1.75
CA VAL A 198 -7.70 -1.62 2.62
C VAL A 198 -6.43 -1.28 1.87
N LEU A 199 -5.77 -0.21 2.29
CA LEU A 199 -4.48 0.24 1.76
C LEU A 199 -3.36 -0.27 2.66
N VAL A 200 -2.43 -1.02 2.10
CA VAL A 200 -1.19 -1.42 2.78
C VAL A 200 -0.08 -0.44 2.41
N THR A 201 0.55 0.14 3.39
CA THR A 201 1.78 0.94 3.22
C THR A 201 2.62 0.91 4.50
N HIS A 202 3.85 1.37 4.42
CA HIS A 202 4.74 1.63 5.55
C HIS A 202 5.12 3.12 5.66
N HIS A 203 4.51 3.98 4.84
CA HIS A 203 4.71 5.42 4.80
C HIS A 203 3.41 6.15 5.16
N LEU A 204 3.44 7.03 6.15
CA LEU A 204 2.27 7.80 6.56
C LEU A 204 1.89 8.86 5.51
N GLU A 205 2.87 9.38 4.77
CA GLU A 205 2.68 10.35 3.69
C GLU A 205 1.89 9.79 2.50
N GLU A 206 1.72 8.46 2.44
CA GLU A 206 0.98 7.76 1.40
C GLU A 206 -0.48 7.49 1.76
N LEU A 207 -0.95 8.03 2.88
CA LEU A 207 -2.34 7.90 3.29
C LEU A 207 -3.21 8.93 2.55
N PRO A 208 -4.25 8.47 1.80
CA PRO A 208 -5.28 9.34 1.25
C PRO A 208 -5.99 10.15 2.36
N GLU A 209 -6.49 11.32 2.03
CA GLU A 209 -7.24 12.17 3.00
C GLU A 209 -8.52 11.50 3.49
N THR A 210 -9.13 10.68 2.62
CA THR A 210 -10.35 9.90 2.88
C THR A 210 -10.12 8.69 3.78
N THR A 211 -8.89 8.38 4.17
CA THR A 211 -8.61 7.28 5.11
C THR A 211 -9.32 7.53 6.43
N SER A 212 -10.26 6.66 6.77
CA SER A 212 -11.12 6.78 7.95
C SER A 212 -10.62 6.01 9.16
N HIS A 213 -9.93 4.88 8.93
CA HIS A 213 -9.46 3.96 9.96
C HIS A 213 -8.04 3.51 9.70
N ALA A 214 -7.36 3.07 10.74
CA ALA A 214 -6.05 2.45 10.61
C ALA A 214 -5.89 1.24 11.53
N LEU A 215 -5.08 0.28 11.08
CA LEU A 215 -4.58 -0.85 11.84
C LEU A 215 -3.07 -0.83 11.79
N LEU A 216 -2.42 -0.76 12.94
CA LEU A 216 -0.96 -0.80 13.07
C LEU A 216 -0.52 -2.18 13.52
N LEU A 217 0.34 -2.81 12.73
CA LEU A 217 0.93 -4.12 13.02
C LEU A 217 2.39 -3.99 13.42
N SER A 218 2.81 -4.76 14.43
CA SER A 218 4.20 -5.02 14.75
C SER A 218 4.36 -6.49 15.17
N HIS A 219 5.41 -7.14 14.69
CA HIS A 219 5.73 -8.56 15.01
C HIS A 219 4.53 -9.51 14.93
N GLY A 220 3.68 -9.34 13.92
CA GLY A 220 2.51 -10.20 13.72
C GLY A 220 1.36 -9.97 14.69
N ARG A 221 1.37 -8.91 15.48
CA ARG A 221 0.32 -8.53 16.44
C ARG A 221 -0.23 -7.13 16.14
N ILE A 222 -1.47 -6.89 16.52
CA ILE A 222 -2.08 -5.55 16.45
C ILE A 222 -1.55 -4.70 17.59
N VAL A 223 -0.96 -3.54 17.26
CA VAL A 223 -0.61 -2.50 18.22
C VAL A 223 -1.83 -1.66 18.54
N THR A 224 -2.58 -1.28 17.52
CA THR A 224 -3.85 -0.54 17.61
C THR A 224 -4.66 -0.74 16.35
N ALA A 225 -5.99 -0.62 16.46
CA ALA A 225 -6.93 -0.61 15.35
C ALA A 225 -8.14 0.26 15.69
N GLY A 226 -8.61 1.09 14.75
CA GLY A 226 -9.77 1.95 14.94
C GLY A 226 -9.75 3.21 14.10
N PRO A 227 -10.55 4.23 14.45
CA PRO A 227 -10.58 5.53 13.78
C PRO A 227 -9.17 6.10 13.63
N ILE A 228 -8.86 6.65 12.45
CA ILE A 228 -7.49 7.04 12.10
C ILE A 228 -6.88 8.04 13.08
N ALA A 229 -7.69 8.98 13.60
CA ALA A 229 -7.21 9.99 14.53
C ALA A 229 -6.77 9.41 15.90
N GLU A 230 -7.32 8.25 16.28
CA GLU A 230 -6.98 7.54 17.51
C GLU A 230 -5.85 6.52 17.27
N ALA A 231 -5.86 5.87 16.11
CA ALA A 231 -4.91 4.83 15.77
C ALA A 231 -3.55 5.39 15.34
N VAL A 232 -3.51 6.52 14.61
CA VAL A 232 -2.27 7.11 14.08
C VAL A 232 -1.84 8.29 14.97
N THR A 233 -1.07 7.97 16.00
CA THR A 233 -0.51 8.95 16.94
C THR A 233 1.01 8.78 17.05
N THR A 234 1.71 9.79 17.55
CA THR A 234 3.14 9.70 17.88
C THR A 234 3.46 8.46 18.73
N GLY A 235 2.63 8.15 19.73
CA GLY A 235 2.83 7.03 20.63
C GLY A 235 2.65 5.67 19.96
N THR A 236 1.54 5.47 19.25
CA THR A 236 1.22 4.20 18.59
C THR A 236 2.15 3.90 17.41
N VAL A 237 2.50 4.92 16.62
CA VAL A 237 3.46 4.77 15.52
C VAL A 237 4.86 4.49 16.05
N SER A 238 5.30 5.20 17.11
CA SER A 238 6.60 4.90 17.73
C SER A 238 6.66 3.49 18.30
N ALA A 239 5.58 3.00 18.89
CA ALA A 239 5.48 1.62 19.39
C ALA A 239 5.51 0.59 18.25
N ALA A 240 4.75 0.81 17.17
CA ALA A 240 4.68 -0.12 16.05
C ALA A 240 6.00 -0.22 15.29
N PHE A 241 6.73 0.89 15.13
CA PHE A 241 8.00 0.95 14.41
C PHE A 241 9.23 0.81 15.32
N GLU A 242 9.05 0.67 16.64
CA GLU A 242 10.12 0.53 17.64
C GLU A 242 11.18 1.64 17.54
N HIS A 243 10.73 2.83 17.18
CA HIS A 243 11.59 4.01 17.03
C HIS A 243 10.84 5.27 17.43
N PRO A 244 11.50 6.23 18.12
CA PRO A 244 10.88 7.53 18.42
C PRO A 244 10.52 8.29 17.14
N ILE A 245 9.25 8.33 16.79
CA ILE A 245 8.70 8.98 15.59
C ILE A 245 7.67 10.01 16.02
N ARG A 246 7.85 11.26 15.62
CA ARG A 246 6.82 12.29 15.73
C ARG A 246 5.90 12.18 14.52
N VAL A 247 4.60 12.14 14.78
CA VAL A 247 3.55 12.14 13.76
C VAL A 247 2.84 13.47 13.82
N GLU A 248 2.64 14.09 12.67
CA GLU A 248 1.91 15.35 12.50
C GLU A 248 0.87 15.18 11.40
N ARG A 249 -0.24 15.92 11.51
CA ARG A 249 -1.26 16.01 10.48
C ARG A 249 -1.48 17.48 10.16
N GLU A 250 -1.21 17.85 8.91
CA GLU A 250 -1.34 19.22 8.40
C GLU A 250 -2.16 19.19 7.11
N GLU A 251 -3.16 20.05 7.01
CA GLU A 251 -4.04 20.13 5.83
C GLU A 251 -4.60 18.78 5.34
N GLY A 252 -4.98 17.89 6.29
CA GLY A 252 -5.50 16.56 5.97
C GLY A 252 -4.44 15.48 5.75
N ARG A 253 -3.17 15.85 5.54
CA ARG A 253 -2.06 14.95 5.21
C ARG A 253 -1.23 14.58 6.43
N TRP A 254 -0.76 13.34 6.46
CA TRP A 254 0.07 12.81 7.52
C TRP A 254 1.56 12.95 7.18
N SER A 255 2.38 13.22 8.18
CA SER A 255 3.83 13.18 8.07
C SER A 255 4.46 12.50 9.28
N ALA A 256 5.61 11.86 9.08
CA ALA A 256 6.35 11.17 10.11
C ALA A 256 7.83 11.55 10.07
N ARG A 257 8.41 11.89 11.23
CA ARG A 257 9.82 12.26 11.36
C ARG A 257 10.43 11.63 12.61
N ALA A 258 11.66 11.13 12.50
CA ALA A 258 12.39 10.66 13.67
C ALA A 258 12.62 11.80 14.67
N VAL A 259 12.35 11.55 15.94
CA VAL A 259 12.69 12.47 17.02
C VAL A 259 14.18 12.34 17.29
N ARG A 260 14.96 13.39 16.97
CA ARG A 260 16.37 13.44 17.33
C ARG A 260 16.46 13.82 18.79
N GLY A 261 17.08 12.98 19.61
CA GLY A 261 17.51 13.36 20.96
C GLY A 261 18.46 14.57 20.91
N PRO A 262 18.64 15.31 22.03
CA PRO A 262 19.64 16.37 22.09
C PRO A 262 20.99 15.78 21.63
N ARG A 263 21.62 16.44 20.67
CA ARG A 263 23.00 16.09 20.29
C ARG A 263 23.84 16.21 21.57
N SER A 264 24.45 15.11 21.98
CA SER A 264 25.56 15.22 22.94
C SER A 264 26.64 16.03 22.22
N ASP A 265 26.76 17.31 22.57
CA ASP A 265 27.87 18.10 22.14
C ASP A 265 29.12 17.36 22.61
N GLY A 266 29.79 16.72 21.65
CA GLY A 266 31.04 16.03 21.88
C GLY A 266 32.03 17.03 22.41
N ASP A 267 32.46 16.81 23.64
CA ASP A 267 33.52 17.50 24.37
C ASP A 267 34.68 17.77 23.43
N GLY A 268 34.75 19.03 22.97
CA GLY A 268 35.85 19.52 22.16
C GLY A 268 37.06 19.72 23.04
N THR A 269 37.77 18.65 23.38
CA THR A 269 39.10 18.75 24.01
C THR A 269 40.05 19.42 23.02
N ALA A 270 40.22 20.70 23.21
CA ALA A 270 41.25 21.50 22.55
C ALA A 270 42.63 20.96 22.93
N ALA A 271 43.22 20.14 22.07
CA ALA A 271 44.61 19.78 22.16
C ALA A 271 45.44 21.03 21.81
N GLN A 272 46.00 21.62 22.84
CA GLN A 272 47.03 22.67 22.75
C GLN A 272 48.18 22.20 21.86
N ARG A 273 48.37 22.91 20.74
CA ARG A 273 49.59 22.81 19.95
C ARG A 273 50.70 23.58 20.69
N SER A 274 51.59 22.88 21.35
CA SER A 274 52.88 23.44 21.76
C SER A 274 53.81 23.55 20.56
N SER A 275 54.18 24.75 20.26
CA SER A 275 55.24 25.12 19.33
C SER A 275 56.60 24.68 19.88
N SER A 276 57.42 23.97 19.11
CA SER A 276 58.87 23.96 19.26
C SER A 276 59.51 23.99 17.88
N SER A 277 60.25 25.09 17.67
CA SER A 277 61.11 25.36 16.57
C SER A 277 62.42 24.54 16.67
N SER A 278 62.95 24.07 15.51
CA SER A 278 64.40 24.16 15.17
C SER A 278 64.68 23.45 13.85
N SER A 279 64.95 24.21 12.84
CA SER A 279 66.22 24.40 12.12
C SER A 279 66.81 23.18 11.36
N SER A 280 66.85 23.38 10.07
CA SER A 280 67.98 23.33 9.14
C SER A 280 68.39 22.00 8.46
N THR A 281 68.54 22.13 7.18
CA THR A 281 69.65 21.73 6.29
C THR A 281 69.37 20.51 5.36
N GLY A 282 69.49 20.80 4.08
CA GLY A 282 70.15 19.96 3.08
C GLY A 282 69.37 19.36 1.93
N LEU A 283 69.25 20.06 0.80
CA LEU A 283 69.15 19.44 -0.54
C LEU A 283 70.51 18.76 -0.88
N PRO A 284 70.60 17.81 -1.86
CA PRO A 284 70.20 18.01 -3.24
C PRO A 284 69.55 16.78 -3.98
N ALA A 285 68.94 17.06 -5.10
CA ALA A 285 68.72 16.18 -6.21
C ALA A 285 70.06 15.95 -6.98
N PRO A 286 70.18 15.08 -8.07
CA PRO A 286 69.17 14.66 -9.05
C PRO A 286 69.33 13.23 -9.61
N ALA A 287 68.50 12.93 -10.61
CA ALA A 287 68.69 12.13 -11.82
C ALA A 287 68.70 10.56 -11.73
N ALA A 288 67.73 9.91 -12.31
CA ALA A 288 67.74 9.32 -13.67
C ALA A 288 66.32 8.87 -14.01
#